data_058184e1e27ef2fdb02a55a69b2bf31e
#
_entry.id   058184e1e27ef2fdb02a55a69b2bf31e
#
_cell.length_a   1.000
_cell.length_b   1.000
_cell.length_c   1.000
_cell.angle_alpha   90.00
_cell.angle_beta   90.00
_cell.angle_gamma   90.00
#
_symmetry.space_group_name_H-M   'P 1'
#
loop_
_entity.id
_entity.type
_entity.pdbx_description
1 polymer ?
#
loop_
_entity_poly.entity_id
_entity_poly.type
_entity_poly.pdbx_seq_one_letter_code
_entity_poly.pdbx_strand_id
1 'polypeptide(L)'
;MKALRTPDDRFVGLPDYPFAPHYLDVGDDLRMHYVDEGPRDGRVVLMMHGEPSWSYLYRKMIPVFAKAGFRAIAPDLIGFGKSDKPTRTDDYSYARHVGWMKQFLSSVDLSNITLVAQDWGSLIGLRLAMENQDRFARIVIANGFLPTAERAVPPAFRAWRAFARFSPVFPIGRIIASGCVSKPDARVRAAYDAPFPSSAYKAGARIFPALVPTSPSDPAVPANREAWKQLGEWKKPFLTLFGKNDPILGRADTPLQNHVPGAKGEPHERFWGGHFVQEDRGDYLANAITARLGAN
;
A
#
# COMPACT_ATOMS: atom_id res chain seq x y z
N MET A 1 -0.85 22.10 7.31
CA MET A 1 -1.24 22.43 5.91
C MET A 1 -2.75 22.38 5.74
N LYS A 2 -3.33 22.99 4.66
CA LYS A 2 -4.79 22.95 4.44
C LYS A 2 -5.20 21.57 3.94
N ALA A 3 -6.02 20.85 4.70
CA ALA A 3 -6.51 19.53 4.35
C ALA A 3 -8.03 19.44 4.48
N LEU A 4 -8.64 18.52 3.72
CA LEU A 4 -10.03 18.14 3.80
C LEU A 4 -10.18 16.83 4.57
N ARG A 5 -11.30 16.68 5.27
CA ARG A 5 -11.76 15.43 5.89
C ARG A 5 -13.01 14.97 5.18
N THR A 6 -13.01 13.74 4.72
CA THR A 6 -14.22 13.15 4.15
C THR A 6 -15.25 12.97 5.26
N PRO A 7 -16.51 13.41 5.06
CA PRO A 7 -17.58 13.21 6.04
C PRO A 7 -17.80 11.73 6.38
N ASP A 8 -18.07 11.43 7.65
CA ASP A 8 -18.19 10.05 8.15
C ASP A 8 -19.37 9.29 7.57
N ASP A 9 -20.45 9.98 7.18
CA ASP A 9 -21.62 9.40 6.52
C ASP A 9 -21.28 8.71 5.20
N ARG A 10 -20.19 9.11 4.54
CA ARG A 10 -19.69 8.49 3.32
C ARG A 10 -19.20 7.05 3.53
N PHE A 11 -18.91 6.67 4.76
CA PHE A 11 -18.35 5.38 5.14
C PHE A 11 -19.36 4.45 5.83
N VAL A 12 -20.63 4.85 5.87
CA VAL A 12 -21.69 4.04 6.48
C VAL A 12 -22.10 2.90 5.54
N GLY A 13 -22.23 1.69 6.07
CA GLY A 13 -22.75 0.53 5.34
C GLY A 13 -21.87 0.04 4.18
N LEU A 14 -20.56 0.27 4.24
CA LEU A 14 -19.62 -0.24 3.25
C LEU A 14 -19.57 -1.78 3.30
N PRO A 15 -19.61 -2.46 2.14
CA PRO A 15 -19.55 -3.91 2.08
C PRO A 15 -18.28 -4.46 2.76
N ASP A 16 -18.45 -5.43 3.66
CA ASP A 16 -17.36 -6.17 4.33
C ASP A 16 -16.34 -5.28 5.06
N TYR A 17 -16.75 -4.08 5.54
CA TYR A 17 -15.86 -3.16 6.23
C TYR A 17 -16.45 -2.68 7.57
N PRO A 18 -16.61 -3.57 8.57
CA PRO A 18 -17.21 -3.24 9.86
C PRO A 18 -16.22 -2.69 10.88
N PHE A 19 -15.00 -2.31 10.47
CA PHE A 19 -13.91 -1.98 11.38
C PHE A 19 -14.09 -0.63 12.04
N ALA A 20 -13.80 -0.57 13.34
CA ALA A 20 -13.78 0.68 14.09
C ALA A 20 -12.64 1.59 13.59
N PRO A 21 -12.88 2.90 13.41
CA PRO A 21 -11.82 3.81 12.97
C PRO A 21 -10.89 4.16 14.12
N HIS A 22 -9.58 4.12 13.87
CA HIS A 22 -8.56 4.68 14.73
C HIS A 22 -7.87 5.85 14.03
N TYR A 23 -7.39 6.82 14.79
CA TYR A 23 -6.75 8.01 14.27
C TYR A 23 -5.56 8.41 15.13
N LEU A 24 -4.52 8.94 14.49
CA LEU A 24 -3.41 9.58 15.16
C LEU A 24 -2.85 10.75 14.33
N ASP A 25 -2.14 11.67 14.99
CA ASP A 25 -1.41 12.74 14.34
C ASP A 25 -0.09 12.20 13.77
N VAL A 26 0.22 12.57 12.52
CA VAL A 26 1.45 12.15 11.83
C VAL A 26 2.37 13.32 11.52
N GLY A 27 2.13 14.48 12.16
CA GLY A 27 2.79 15.75 11.89
C GLY A 27 2.11 16.56 10.80
N ASP A 28 2.58 17.78 10.56
CA ASP A 28 2.03 18.72 9.58
C ASP A 28 0.55 19.11 9.85
N ASP A 29 0.04 18.93 11.07
CA ASP A 29 -1.38 19.04 11.47
C ASP A 29 -2.29 18.07 10.70
N LEU A 30 -1.79 16.88 10.35
CA LEU A 30 -2.52 15.87 9.60
C LEU A 30 -2.84 14.65 10.46
N ARG A 31 -4.10 14.23 10.36
CA ARG A 31 -4.63 13.03 11.02
C ARG A 31 -4.63 11.85 10.06
N MET A 32 -3.97 10.77 10.46
CA MET A 32 -3.99 9.49 9.73
C MET A 32 -4.98 8.53 10.36
N HIS A 33 -5.82 7.94 9.54
CA HIS A 33 -6.71 6.85 9.91
C HIS A 33 -5.99 5.51 9.76
N TYR A 34 -6.36 4.54 10.60
CA TYR A 34 -5.96 3.14 10.44
C TYR A 34 -6.99 2.19 11.03
N VAL A 35 -7.02 0.98 10.50
CA VAL A 35 -7.71 -0.18 11.09
C VAL A 35 -6.72 -0.89 12.01
N ASP A 36 -7.19 -1.40 13.16
CA ASP A 36 -6.39 -2.12 14.15
C ASP A 36 -7.25 -3.23 14.76
N GLU A 37 -7.15 -4.44 14.21
CA GLU A 37 -7.98 -5.58 14.56
C GLU A 37 -7.14 -6.76 15.08
N GLY A 38 -7.74 -7.57 15.93
CA GLY A 38 -7.09 -8.72 16.57
C GLY A 38 -6.47 -8.38 17.94
N PRO A 39 -5.74 -9.34 18.55
CA PRO A 39 -5.18 -9.15 19.89
C PRO A 39 -4.07 -8.09 19.89
N ARG A 40 -4.08 -7.22 20.90
CA ARG A 40 -3.12 -6.10 21.01
C ARG A 40 -1.66 -6.55 21.18
N ASP A 41 -1.46 -7.71 21.77
CA ASP A 41 -0.17 -8.39 21.98
C ASP A 41 0.20 -9.36 20.86
N GLY A 42 -0.68 -9.52 19.86
CA GLY A 42 -0.43 -10.35 18.69
C GLY A 42 0.72 -9.81 17.81
N ARG A 43 1.40 -10.73 17.10
CA ARG A 43 2.41 -10.34 16.11
C ARG A 43 1.78 -9.43 15.06
N VAL A 44 2.47 -8.34 14.72
CA VAL A 44 1.93 -7.28 13.86
C VAL A 44 2.00 -7.67 12.38
N VAL A 45 0.87 -7.53 11.67
CA VAL A 45 0.80 -7.51 10.21
C VAL A 45 0.41 -6.10 9.77
N LEU A 46 1.39 -5.35 9.24
CA LEU A 46 1.18 -4.01 8.72
C LEU A 46 0.88 -4.08 7.22
N MET A 47 -0.33 -3.70 6.82
CA MET A 47 -0.82 -3.77 5.45
C MET A 47 -0.86 -2.38 4.82
N MET A 48 0.01 -2.12 3.84
CA MET A 48 0.15 -0.82 3.18
C MET A 48 -0.42 -0.85 1.77
N HIS A 49 -1.50 -0.09 1.57
CA HIS A 49 -2.19 0.04 0.28
C HIS A 49 -1.43 0.95 -0.70
N GLY A 50 -1.79 0.82 -1.98
CA GLY A 50 -1.31 1.68 -3.05
C GLY A 50 -2.35 2.64 -3.61
N GLU A 51 -2.01 3.31 -4.69
CA GLU A 51 -2.83 4.29 -5.39
C GLU A 51 -3.76 3.60 -6.41
N PRO A 52 -5.04 3.99 -6.53
CA PRO A 52 -5.78 4.98 -5.72
C PRO A 52 -6.66 4.35 -4.63
N SER A 53 -6.22 3.25 -4.04
CA SER A 53 -6.98 2.49 -3.02
C SER A 53 -6.85 3.11 -1.62
N TRP A 54 -7.34 2.39 -0.61
CA TRP A 54 -7.26 2.71 0.81
C TRP A 54 -7.39 1.40 1.63
N SER A 55 -7.39 1.43 2.94
CA SER A 55 -7.44 0.22 3.79
C SER A 55 -8.60 -0.73 3.46
N TYR A 56 -9.65 -0.27 2.78
CA TYR A 56 -10.72 -1.10 2.24
C TYR A 56 -10.23 -2.24 1.33
N LEU A 57 -9.08 -2.06 0.66
CA LEU A 57 -8.43 -3.08 -0.15
C LEU A 57 -8.12 -4.35 0.67
N TYR A 58 -7.83 -4.17 1.96
CA TYR A 58 -7.45 -5.25 2.87
C TYR A 58 -8.62 -5.86 3.65
N ARG A 59 -9.87 -5.41 3.42
CA ARG A 59 -11.04 -5.85 4.20
C ARG A 59 -11.23 -7.36 4.27
N LYS A 60 -10.84 -8.10 3.21
CA LYS A 60 -10.91 -9.57 3.17
C LYS A 60 -9.75 -10.23 3.94
N MET A 61 -8.63 -9.55 4.08
CA MET A 61 -7.42 -10.08 4.72
C MET A 61 -7.42 -9.84 6.24
N ILE A 62 -7.90 -8.68 6.69
CA ILE A 62 -7.94 -8.28 8.10
C ILE A 62 -8.58 -9.34 8.99
N PRO A 63 -9.80 -9.87 8.70
CA PRO A 63 -10.43 -10.85 9.56
C PRO A 63 -9.67 -12.19 9.62
N VAL A 64 -8.99 -12.57 8.53
CA VAL A 64 -8.19 -13.80 8.48
C VAL A 64 -7.00 -13.69 9.42
N PHE A 65 -6.27 -12.58 9.38
CA PHE A 65 -5.15 -12.34 10.30
C PHE A 65 -5.61 -12.24 11.75
N ALA A 66 -6.66 -11.47 12.03
CA ALA A 66 -7.19 -11.30 13.38
C ALA A 66 -7.64 -12.64 13.98
N LYS A 67 -8.34 -13.48 13.20
CA LYS A 67 -8.76 -14.82 13.61
C LYS A 67 -7.59 -15.77 13.87
N ALA A 68 -6.48 -15.57 13.15
CA ALA A 68 -5.25 -16.34 13.35
C ALA A 68 -4.36 -15.83 14.50
N GLY A 69 -4.83 -14.85 15.30
CA GLY A 69 -4.13 -14.30 16.45
C GLY A 69 -3.10 -13.21 16.14
N PHE A 70 -3.12 -12.65 14.94
CA PHE A 70 -2.26 -11.51 14.58
C PHE A 70 -2.96 -10.18 14.83
N ARG A 71 -2.19 -9.15 15.16
CA ARG A 71 -2.65 -7.77 15.15
C ARG A 71 -2.56 -7.22 13.73
N ALA A 72 -3.71 -7.08 13.08
CA ALA A 72 -3.86 -6.64 11.69
C ALA A 72 -4.01 -5.12 11.64
N ILE A 73 -3.01 -4.42 11.13
CA ILE A 73 -2.98 -2.96 11.04
C ILE A 73 -2.98 -2.52 9.57
N ALA A 74 -3.93 -1.68 9.20
CA ALA A 74 -4.04 -1.15 7.85
C ALA A 74 -4.25 0.37 7.87
N PRO A 75 -3.18 1.19 7.74
CA PRO A 75 -3.31 2.63 7.66
C PRO A 75 -3.85 3.07 6.31
N ASP A 76 -4.59 4.18 6.30
CA ASP A 76 -4.87 4.96 5.09
C ASP A 76 -3.76 5.99 4.92
N LEU A 77 -3.04 5.94 3.82
CA LEU A 77 -2.03 6.96 3.52
C LEU A 77 -2.66 8.36 3.47
N ILE A 78 -1.90 9.39 3.85
CA ILE A 78 -2.37 10.78 3.74
C ILE A 78 -2.80 11.07 2.29
N GLY A 79 -4.00 11.63 2.12
CA GLY A 79 -4.64 11.83 0.82
C GLY A 79 -5.65 10.74 0.43
N PHE A 80 -5.76 9.65 1.21
CA PHE A 80 -6.61 8.49 0.91
C PHE A 80 -7.53 8.11 2.09
N GLY A 81 -8.49 7.24 1.81
CA GLY A 81 -9.39 6.66 2.82
C GLY A 81 -10.02 7.69 3.74
N LYS A 82 -9.97 7.42 5.03
CA LYS A 82 -10.46 8.31 6.09
C LYS A 82 -9.39 9.28 6.61
N SER A 83 -8.14 9.20 6.12
CA SER A 83 -7.07 10.14 6.46
C SER A 83 -7.29 11.51 5.87
N ASP A 84 -6.66 12.52 6.47
CA ASP A 84 -6.69 13.90 5.99
C ASP A 84 -6.13 14.01 4.56
N LYS A 85 -6.70 14.91 3.77
CA LYS A 85 -6.40 15.09 2.35
C LYS A 85 -5.92 16.51 2.09
N PRO A 86 -4.61 16.77 2.09
CA PRO A 86 -4.05 18.04 1.62
C PRO A 86 -4.63 18.43 0.26
N THR A 87 -4.98 19.70 0.09
CA THR A 87 -5.71 20.15 -1.11
C THR A 87 -4.84 20.52 -2.28
N ARG A 88 -3.53 20.70 -2.05
CA ARG A 88 -2.55 21.07 -3.07
C ARG A 88 -1.69 19.86 -3.43
N THR A 89 -1.43 19.67 -4.71
CA THR A 89 -0.51 18.61 -5.17
C THR A 89 0.91 18.77 -4.64
N ASP A 90 1.37 20.01 -4.41
CA ASP A 90 2.70 20.34 -3.90
C ASP A 90 2.88 19.99 -2.40
N ASP A 91 1.79 19.71 -1.71
CA ASP A 91 1.82 19.22 -0.32
C ASP A 91 2.23 17.76 -0.24
N TYR A 92 2.27 17.02 -1.37
CA TYR A 92 2.64 15.64 -1.45
C TYR A 92 4.05 15.46 -2.01
N SER A 93 4.84 14.61 -1.38
CA SER A 93 6.08 14.11 -1.93
C SER A 93 6.34 12.69 -1.43
N TYR A 94 7.18 11.93 -2.12
CA TYR A 94 7.57 10.61 -1.66
C TYR A 94 8.19 10.67 -0.24
N ALA A 95 9.10 11.60 -0.02
CA ALA A 95 9.76 11.79 1.27
C ALA A 95 8.77 12.09 2.41
N ARG A 96 7.75 12.92 2.16
CA ARG A 96 6.69 13.19 3.16
C ARG A 96 5.90 11.95 3.51
N HIS A 97 5.51 11.14 2.53
CA HIS A 97 4.80 9.87 2.81
C HIS A 97 5.63 8.92 3.65
N VAL A 98 6.93 8.80 3.39
CA VAL A 98 7.85 8.02 4.25
C VAL A 98 7.92 8.63 5.66
N GLY A 99 8.01 9.97 5.76
CA GLY A 99 8.04 10.69 7.05
C GLY A 99 6.77 10.46 7.88
N TRP A 100 5.59 10.62 7.27
CA TRP A 100 4.31 10.37 7.94
C TRP A 100 4.18 8.92 8.41
N MET A 101 4.64 7.95 7.62
CA MET A 101 4.63 6.55 8.03
C MET A 101 5.66 6.23 9.12
N LYS A 102 6.80 6.91 9.17
CA LYS A 102 7.73 6.82 10.32
C LYS A 102 7.08 7.32 11.60
N GLN A 103 6.41 8.47 11.53
CA GLN A 103 5.67 9.00 12.67
C GLN A 103 4.56 8.02 13.11
N PHE A 104 3.84 7.42 12.14
CA PHE A 104 2.85 6.37 12.40
C PHE A 104 3.46 5.20 13.18
N LEU A 105 4.57 4.61 12.70
CA LEU A 105 5.24 3.50 13.38
C LEU A 105 5.64 3.83 14.82
N SER A 106 6.16 5.04 15.04
CA SER A 106 6.58 5.49 16.36
C SER A 106 5.39 5.72 17.30
N SER A 107 4.31 6.32 16.80
CA SER A 107 3.12 6.64 17.60
C SER A 107 2.33 5.42 18.03
N VAL A 108 2.27 4.36 17.19
CA VAL A 108 1.60 3.08 17.53
C VAL A 108 2.57 2.12 18.21
N ASP A 109 3.86 2.46 18.25
CA ASP A 109 4.97 1.67 18.82
C ASP A 109 5.02 0.24 18.27
N LEU A 110 5.02 0.12 16.95
CA LEU A 110 5.02 -1.16 16.27
C LEU A 110 6.43 -1.78 16.21
N SER A 111 6.50 -3.07 16.53
CA SER A 111 7.72 -3.88 16.42
C SER A 111 7.38 -5.30 15.95
N ASN A 112 8.40 -6.08 15.61
CA ASN A 112 8.24 -7.44 15.07
C ASN A 112 7.26 -7.51 13.89
N ILE A 113 7.33 -6.50 13.02
CA ILE A 113 6.36 -6.25 11.96
C ILE A 113 6.55 -7.23 10.80
N THR A 114 5.46 -7.87 10.35
CA THR A 114 5.35 -8.42 9.02
C THR A 114 4.74 -7.35 8.12
N LEU A 115 5.53 -6.80 7.20
CA LEU A 115 5.03 -5.86 6.19
C LEU A 115 4.31 -6.63 5.09
N VAL A 116 3.09 -6.24 4.74
CA VAL A 116 2.36 -6.67 3.54
C VAL A 116 2.06 -5.43 2.70
N ALA A 117 2.68 -5.32 1.54
CA ALA A 117 2.62 -4.07 0.78
C ALA A 117 2.36 -4.30 -0.72
N GLN A 118 1.60 -3.40 -1.33
CA GLN A 118 1.23 -3.42 -2.73
C GLN A 118 1.39 -2.02 -3.33
N ASP A 119 1.79 -1.93 -4.61
CA ASP A 119 1.92 -0.69 -5.37
C ASP A 119 2.70 0.39 -4.58
N TRP A 120 2.16 1.61 -4.38
CA TRP A 120 2.76 2.66 -3.57
C TRP A 120 3.01 2.24 -2.11
N GLY A 121 2.19 1.34 -1.58
CA GLY A 121 2.47 0.74 -0.27
C GLY A 121 3.81 0.02 -0.25
N SER A 122 4.25 -0.59 -1.36
CA SER A 122 5.58 -1.21 -1.46
C SER A 122 6.70 -0.17 -1.60
N LEU A 123 6.48 0.91 -2.37
CA LEU A 123 7.46 1.98 -2.52
C LEU A 123 7.79 2.61 -1.15
N ILE A 124 6.74 2.99 -0.41
CA ILE A 124 6.89 3.58 0.92
C ILE A 124 7.34 2.53 1.94
N GLY A 125 6.73 1.34 1.93
CA GLY A 125 6.97 0.29 2.91
C GLY A 125 8.38 -0.31 2.86
N LEU A 126 8.95 -0.50 1.66
CA LEU A 126 10.33 -0.97 1.52
C LEU A 126 11.33 0.08 2.01
N ARG A 127 11.10 1.37 1.73
CA ARG A 127 11.88 2.46 2.30
C ARG A 127 11.78 2.48 3.82
N LEU A 128 10.54 2.40 4.34
CA LEU A 128 10.26 2.40 5.77
C LEU A 128 10.94 1.22 6.47
N ALA A 129 10.88 0.01 5.88
CA ALA A 129 11.49 -1.19 6.44
C ALA A 129 13.03 -1.09 6.44
N MET A 130 13.64 -0.58 5.39
CA MET A 130 15.11 -0.45 5.34
C MET A 130 15.62 0.63 6.28
N GLU A 131 14.88 1.71 6.48
CA GLU A 131 15.25 2.78 7.40
C GLU A 131 14.96 2.48 8.88
N ASN A 132 14.29 1.33 9.19
CA ASN A 132 13.89 0.89 10.54
C ASN A 132 13.97 -0.64 10.67
N GLN A 133 15.06 -1.28 10.22
CA GLN A 133 15.18 -2.73 10.05
C GLN A 133 14.93 -3.54 11.33
N ASP A 134 15.24 -2.96 12.47
CA ASP A 134 15.04 -3.54 13.80
C ASP A 134 13.55 -3.78 14.13
N ARG A 135 12.66 -2.94 13.61
CA ARG A 135 11.21 -3.07 13.81
C ARG A 135 10.55 -4.12 12.92
N PHE A 136 11.21 -4.51 11.80
CA PHE A 136 10.62 -5.43 10.82
C PHE A 136 11.23 -6.82 10.92
N ALA A 137 10.36 -7.83 11.01
CA ALA A 137 10.72 -9.23 11.05
C ALA A 137 10.61 -9.92 9.68
N ARG A 138 9.68 -9.49 8.83
CA ARG A 138 9.39 -10.09 7.51
C ARG A 138 8.84 -9.05 6.55
N ILE A 139 9.00 -9.33 5.26
CA ILE A 139 8.44 -8.51 4.18
C ILE A 139 7.69 -9.40 3.21
N VAL A 140 6.48 -9.01 2.85
CA VAL A 140 5.65 -9.64 1.82
C VAL A 140 5.26 -8.56 0.80
N ILE A 141 5.65 -8.73 -0.45
CA ILE A 141 5.30 -7.82 -1.53
C ILE A 141 4.31 -8.48 -2.47
N ALA A 142 3.21 -7.77 -2.74
CA ALA A 142 2.17 -8.17 -3.67
C ALA A 142 2.01 -7.09 -4.75
N ASN A 143 2.40 -7.38 -5.99
CA ASN A 143 2.37 -6.41 -7.12
C ASN A 143 2.94 -5.04 -6.74
N GLY A 144 4.20 -5.04 -6.33
CA GLY A 144 4.93 -3.86 -5.87
C GLY A 144 6.40 -3.88 -6.27
N PHE A 145 7.07 -2.75 -6.12
CA PHE A 145 8.49 -2.60 -6.43
C PHE A 145 9.09 -1.40 -5.69
N LEU A 146 10.42 -1.26 -5.74
CA LEU A 146 11.14 -0.06 -5.30
C LEU A 146 11.94 0.52 -6.47
N PRO A 147 11.43 1.55 -7.17
CA PRO A 147 12.09 2.10 -8.36
C PRO A 147 13.32 2.93 -8.00
N THR A 148 14.41 2.74 -8.75
CA THR A 148 15.69 3.46 -8.63
C THR A 148 15.98 4.34 -9.86
N ALA A 149 15.02 4.47 -10.77
CA ALA A 149 15.11 5.19 -12.05
C ALA A 149 16.19 4.67 -13.02
N GLU A 150 16.59 3.41 -12.90
CA GLU A 150 17.59 2.78 -13.78
C GLU A 150 16.97 2.08 -14.99
N ARG A 151 15.67 1.88 -14.96
CA ARG A 151 14.93 1.21 -16.03
C ARG A 151 14.05 2.19 -16.79
N ALA A 152 13.89 1.94 -18.09
CA ALA A 152 12.95 2.71 -18.90
C ALA A 152 11.53 2.58 -18.36
N VAL A 153 10.82 3.70 -18.33
CA VAL A 153 9.43 3.75 -17.88
C VAL A 153 8.52 3.09 -18.91
N PRO A 154 7.74 2.05 -18.54
CA PRO A 154 6.83 1.39 -19.47
C PRO A 154 5.82 2.36 -20.10
N PRO A 155 5.48 2.21 -21.40
CA PRO A 155 4.48 3.07 -22.06
C PRO A 155 3.12 3.10 -21.31
N ALA A 156 2.68 1.96 -20.80
CA ALA A 156 1.43 1.86 -20.02
C ALA A 156 1.47 2.75 -18.75
N PHE A 157 2.60 2.79 -18.06
CA PHE A 157 2.76 3.67 -16.89
C PHE A 157 2.81 5.15 -17.27
N ARG A 158 3.44 5.50 -18.42
CA ARG A 158 3.41 6.89 -18.91
C ARG A 158 2.00 7.34 -19.23
N ALA A 159 1.21 6.48 -19.88
CA ALA A 159 -0.19 6.75 -20.18
C ALA A 159 -1.02 6.91 -18.89
N TRP A 160 -0.82 6.03 -17.92
CA TRP A 160 -1.44 6.13 -16.58
C TRP A 160 -1.12 7.45 -15.88
N ARG A 161 0.14 7.83 -15.84
CA ARG A 161 0.60 9.10 -15.24
C ARG A 161 -0.04 10.32 -15.91
N ALA A 162 -0.10 10.33 -17.24
CA ALA A 162 -0.75 11.40 -18.00
C ALA A 162 -2.27 11.44 -17.73
N PHE A 163 -2.94 10.29 -17.70
CA PHE A 163 -4.36 10.19 -17.37
C PHE A 163 -4.63 10.71 -15.94
N ALA A 164 -3.89 10.25 -14.94
CA ALA A 164 -4.08 10.69 -13.56
C ALA A 164 -3.94 12.21 -13.41
N ARG A 165 -2.99 12.81 -14.13
CA ARG A 165 -2.69 14.24 -14.04
C ARG A 165 -3.69 15.10 -14.80
N PHE A 166 -4.09 14.72 -16.01
CA PHE A 166 -4.76 15.61 -16.97
C PHE A 166 -6.22 15.24 -17.27
N SER A 167 -6.68 14.03 -16.93
CA SER A 167 -8.06 13.63 -17.20
C SER A 167 -9.05 14.52 -16.45
N PRO A 168 -10.11 15.06 -17.09
CA PRO A 168 -11.15 15.79 -16.40
C PRO A 168 -11.94 14.93 -15.41
N VAL A 169 -11.97 13.62 -15.63
CA VAL A 169 -12.62 12.65 -14.75
C VAL A 169 -11.62 11.67 -14.16
N PHE A 170 -11.80 11.33 -12.88
CA PHE A 170 -10.95 10.36 -12.19
C PHE A 170 -11.83 9.47 -11.31
N PRO A 171 -12.51 8.46 -11.93
CA PRO A 171 -13.46 7.58 -11.24
C PRO A 171 -12.71 6.44 -10.53
N ILE A 172 -12.40 6.61 -9.26
CA ILE A 172 -11.50 5.72 -8.49
C ILE A 172 -12.02 4.27 -8.47
N GLY A 173 -13.30 4.06 -8.16
CA GLY A 173 -13.86 2.71 -8.13
C GLY A 173 -13.81 2.00 -9.50
N ARG A 174 -13.92 2.73 -10.62
CA ARG A 174 -13.75 2.16 -11.97
C ARG A 174 -12.28 1.88 -12.29
N ILE A 175 -11.37 2.73 -11.84
CA ILE A 175 -9.92 2.50 -12.00
C ILE A 175 -9.51 1.23 -11.26
N ILE A 176 -9.91 1.07 -9.99
CA ILE A 176 -9.67 -0.16 -9.23
C ILE A 176 -10.25 -1.38 -9.97
N ALA A 177 -11.51 -1.31 -10.40
CA ALA A 177 -12.16 -2.41 -11.10
C ALA A 177 -11.46 -2.78 -12.42
N SER A 178 -10.85 -1.82 -13.12
CA SER A 178 -10.08 -2.09 -14.34
C SER A 178 -8.76 -2.81 -14.06
N GLY A 179 -8.19 -2.63 -12.89
CA GLY A 179 -6.98 -3.32 -12.43
C GLY A 179 -7.24 -4.68 -11.77
N CYS A 180 -8.52 -5.07 -11.58
CA CYS A 180 -8.91 -6.38 -11.04
C CYS A 180 -9.30 -7.34 -12.18
N VAL A 181 -9.06 -8.63 -11.96
CA VAL A 181 -9.59 -9.71 -12.82
C VAL A 181 -10.97 -10.18 -12.37
N SER A 182 -11.31 -10.01 -11.09
CA SER A 182 -12.58 -10.41 -10.46
C SER A 182 -13.76 -9.48 -10.78
N LYS A 183 -13.50 -8.29 -11.35
CA LYS A 183 -14.52 -7.28 -11.70
C LYS A 183 -15.45 -6.95 -10.52
N PRO A 184 -15.01 -6.20 -9.52
CA PRO A 184 -15.81 -5.81 -8.36
C PRO A 184 -17.17 -5.22 -8.76
N ASP A 185 -18.20 -5.55 -8.00
CA ASP A 185 -19.57 -5.07 -8.25
C ASP A 185 -19.74 -3.55 -8.00
N ALA A 186 -20.94 -3.01 -8.25
CA ALA A 186 -21.20 -1.59 -8.12
C ALA A 186 -21.06 -1.08 -6.67
N ARG A 187 -21.41 -1.89 -5.66
CA ARG A 187 -21.32 -1.52 -4.25
C ARG A 187 -19.87 -1.43 -3.80
N VAL A 188 -19.05 -2.40 -4.20
CA VAL A 188 -17.59 -2.41 -3.93
C VAL A 188 -16.90 -1.24 -4.63
N ARG A 189 -17.26 -0.95 -5.90
CA ARG A 189 -16.73 0.23 -6.60
C ARG A 189 -17.09 1.54 -5.90
N ALA A 190 -18.34 1.68 -5.44
CA ALA A 190 -18.81 2.83 -4.68
C ALA A 190 -18.03 3.00 -3.34
N ALA A 191 -17.68 1.90 -2.69
CA ALA A 191 -16.85 1.93 -1.48
C ALA A 191 -15.44 2.48 -1.74
N TYR A 192 -14.83 2.18 -2.90
CA TYR A 192 -13.56 2.82 -3.30
C TYR A 192 -13.72 4.30 -3.64
N ASP A 193 -14.89 4.73 -4.12
CA ASP A 193 -15.19 6.15 -4.37
C ASP A 193 -15.57 6.93 -3.09
N ALA A 194 -15.96 6.25 -2.02
CA ALA A 194 -16.45 6.86 -0.78
C ALA A 194 -15.54 7.97 -0.21
N PRO A 195 -14.17 7.79 -0.17
CA PRO A 195 -13.27 8.81 0.34
C PRO A 195 -13.22 10.11 -0.47
N PHE A 196 -13.78 10.13 -1.68
CA PHE A 196 -13.55 11.16 -2.69
C PHE A 196 -14.87 11.79 -3.21
N PRO A 197 -15.63 12.49 -2.37
CA PRO A 197 -16.94 13.03 -2.74
C PRO A 197 -16.89 14.07 -3.88
N SER A 198 -15.75 14.72 -4.09
CA SER A 198 -15.53 15.65 -5.20
C SER A 198 -14.07 15.64 -5.68
N SER A 199 -13.76 16.38 -6.75
CA SER A 199 -12.40 16.50 -7.28
C SER A 199 -11.42 17.13 -6.27
N ALA A 200 -11.90 17.99 -5.37
CA ALA A 200 -11.08 18.61 -4.33
C ALA A 200 -10.42 17.62 -3.37
N TYR A 201 -11.01 16.43 -3.20
CA TYR A 201 -10.48 15.37 -2.35
C TYR A 201 -9.46 14.46 -3.06
N LYS A 202 -9.21 14.66 -4.37
CA LYS A 202 -8.41 13.75 -5.22
C LYS A 202 -6.99 14.23 -5.49
N ALA A 203 -6.52 15.30 -4.83
CA ALA A 203 -5.17 15.86 -5.08
C ALA A 203 -4.08 14.79 -4.86
N GLY A 204 -4.13 14.03 -3.76
CA GLY A 204 -3.22 12.92 -3.46
C GLY A 204 -3.26 11.84 -4.53
N ALA A 205 -4.43 11.28 -4.82
CA ALA A 205 -4.59 10.22 -5.81
C ALA A 205 -4.09 10.63 -7.20
N ARG A 206 -4.31 11.89 -7.61
CA ARG A 206 -3.86 12.37 -8.92
C ARG A 206 -2.36 12.61 -9.03
N ILE A 207 -1.70 13.02 -7.94
CA ILE A 207 -0.27 13.32 -7.97
C ILE A 207 0.61 12.09 -7.80
N PHE A 208 0.13 11.02 -7.14
CA PHE A 208 0.93 9.85 -6.82
C PHE A 208 1.69 9.24 -8.00
N PRO A 209 1.06 9.01 -9.17
CA PRO A 209 1.81 8.48 -10.32
C PRO A 209 2.97 9.39 -10.79
N ALA A 210 2.87 10.70 -10.53
CA ALA A 210 3.95 11.64 -10.86
C ALA A 210 5.09 11.65 -9.83
N LEU A 211 4.84 11.17 -8.61
CA LEU A 211 5.84 11.07 -7.54
C LEU A 211 6.70 9.79 -7.66
N VAL A 212 6.37 8.86 -8.57
CA VAL A 212 7.21 7.67 -8.82
C VAL A 212 8.53 8.13 -9.45
N PRO A 213 9.68 7.80 -8.86
CA PRO A 213 10.99 8.16 -9.40
C PRO A 213 11.20 7.54 -10.78
N THR A 214 11.24 8.34 -11.82
CA THR A 214 11.41 7.92 -13.23
C THR A 214 12.59 8.57 -13.92
N SER A 215 13.29 9.49 -13.23
CA SER A 215 14.52 10.13 -13.69
C SER A 215 15.60 9.97 -12.64
N PRO A 216 16.88 9.76 -13.03
CA PRO A 216 18.00 9.75 -12.08
C PRO A 216 18.14 11.04 -11.23
N SER A 217 17.60 12.16 -11.70
CA SER A 217 17.58 13.45 -11.00
C SER A 217 16.41 13.60 -10.02
N ASP A 218 15.52 12.62 -9.91
CA ASP A 218 14.41 12.67 -8.96
C ASP A 218 14.93 12.67 -7.52
N PRO A 219 14.46 13.57 -6.64
CA PRO A 219 14.96 13.71 -5.27
C PRO A 219 14.77 12.44 -4.41
N ALA A 220 13.89 11.53 -4.77
CA ALA A 220 13.70 10.26 -4.05
C ALA A 220 14.74 9.19 -4.44
N VAL A 221 15.42 9.33 -5.59
CA VAL A 221 16.34 8.29 -6.12
C VAL A 221 17.51 7.98 -5.18
N PRO A 222 18.23 8.94 -4.59
CA PRO A 222 19.34 8.61 -3.70
C PRO A 222 18.92 7.72 -2.53
N ALA A 223 17.83 8.04 -1.90
CA ALA A 223 17.32 7.27 -0.77
C ALA A 223 16.72 5.91 -1.19
N ASN A 224 16.12 5.81 -2.39
CA ASN A 224 15.68 4.51 -2.92
C ASN A 224 16.85 3.61 -3.27
N ARG A 225 17.93 4.15 -3.81
CA ARG A 225 19.17 3.39 -4.07
C ARG A 225 19.81 2.88 -2.79
N GLU A 226 19.85 3.70 -1.74
CA GLU A 226 20.34 3.25 -0.44
C GLU A 226 19.47 2.14 0.14
N ALA A 227 18.13 2.28 0.09
CA ALA A 227 17.23 1.21 0.51
C ALA A 227 17.38 -0.05 -0.35
N TRP A 228 17.62 0.08 -1.66
CA TRP A 228 17.89 -1.05 -2.53
C TRP A 228 19.19 -1.77 -2.15
N LYS A 229 20.25 -1.04 -1.84
CA LYS A 229 21.51 -1.60 -1.34
C LYS A 229 21.26 -2.40 -0.05
N GLN A 230 20.54 -1.83 0.92
CA GLN A 230 20.21 -2.49 2.18
C GLN A 230 19.32 -3.73 1.98
N LEU A 231 18.40 -3.72 0.99
CA LEU A 231 17.64 -4.91 0.59
C LEU A 231 18.57 -6.04 0.10
N GLY A 232 19.69 -5.73 -0.54
CA GLY A 232 20.73 -6.70 -0.91
C GLY A 232 21.46 -7.34 0.29
N GLU A 233 21.28 -6.79 1.48
CA GLU A 233 21.82 -7.31 2.74
C GLU A 233 20.73 -7.93 3.65
N TRP A 234 19.44 -7.81 3.25
CA TRP A 234 18.32 -8.27 4.04
C TRP A 234 18.21 -9.81 4.04
N LYS A 235 18.48 -10.44 5.19
CA LYS A 235 18.45 -11.90 5.38
C LYS A 235 17.19 -12.43 6.02
N LYS A 236 16.32 -11.56 6.59
CA LYS A 236 15.04 -11.96 7.16
C LYS A 236 14.08 -12.34 6.02
N PRO A 237 13.03 -13.16 6.28
CA PRO A 237 12.12 -13.65 5.24
C PRO A 237 11.57 -12.55 4.34
N PHE A 238 11.64 -12.77 3.03
CA PHE A 238 11.13 -11.87 2.00
C PHE A 238 10.32 -12.65 0.96
N LEU A 239 9.01 -12.53 1.00
CA LEU A 239 8.07 -13.26 0.15
C LEU A 239 7.48 -12.36 -0.93
N THR A 240 7.29 -12.89 -2.13
CA THR A 240 6.54 -12.22 -3.20
C THR A 240 5.33 -13.04 -3.63
N LEU A 241 4.14 -12.40 -3.63
CA LEU A 241 2.86 -13.00 -3.99
C LEU A 241 2.20 -12.12 -5.06
N PHE A 242 2.38 -12.46 -6.33
CA PHE A 242 2.06 -11.57 -7.44
C PHE A 242 0.89 -12.05 -8.29
N GLY A 243 0.00 -11.14 -8.68
CA GLY A 243 -0.99 -11.36 -9.73
C GLY A 243 -0.35 -11.31 -11.10
N LYS A 244 -0.37 -12.44 -11.82
CA LYS A 244 0.28 -12.58 -13.14
C LYS A 244 -0.36 -11.75 -14.25
N ASN A 245 -1.59 -11.26 -14.03
CA ASN A 245 -2.37 -10.49 -15.01
C ASN A 245 -2.19 -8.96 -14.85
N ASP A 246 -1.31 -8.50 -13.96
CA ASP A 246 -0.94 -7.09 -13.86
C ASP A 246 -0.03 -6.70 -15.03
N PRO A 247 -0.46 -5.79 -15.92
CA PRO A 247 0.33 -5.42 -17.09
C PRO A 247 1.54 -4.54 -16.76
N ILE A 248 1.60 -3.96 -15.55
CA ILE A 248 2.64 -3.02 -15.13
C ILE A 248 3.66 -3.70 -14.21
N LEU A 249 3.20 -4.34 -13.15
CA LEU A 249 4.06 -4.88 -12.10
C LEU A 249 4.10 -6.41 -12.03
N GLY A 250 3.32 -7.12 -12.84
CA GLY A 250 3.16 -8.58 -12.75
C GLY A 250 4.46 -9.42 -12.89
N ARG A 251 5.59 -8.79 -13.26
CA ARG A 251 6.91 -9.41 -13.32
C ARG A 251 7.98 -8.69 -12.48
N ALA A 252 7.54 -7.75 -11.62
CA ALA A 252 8.47 -6.99 -10.79
C ALA A 252 8.98 -7.79 -9.56
N ASP A 253 8.44 -8.96 -9.30
CA ASP A 253 8.90 -9.91 -8.30
C ASP A 253 10.30 -10.49 -8.61
N THR A 254 10.60 -10.81 -9.86
CA THR A 254 11.89 -11.43 -10.24
C THR A 254 13.12 -10.62 -9.83
N PRO A 255 13.21 -9.30 -10.09
CA PRO A 255 14.31 -8.49 -9.58
C PRO A 255 14.42 -8.49 -8.05
N LEU A 256 13.31 -8.48 -7.33
CA LEU A 256 13.29 -8.54 -5.86
C LEU A 256 13.81 -9.87 -5.36
N GLN A 257 13.31 -11.00 -5.91
CA GLN A 257 13.75 -12.35 -5.56
C GLN A 257 15.25 -12.58 -5.80
N ASN A 258 15.78 -12.04 -6.91
CA ASN A 258 17.19 -12.17 -7.27
C ASN A 258 18.12 -11.30 -6.43
N HIS A 259 17.60 -10.18 -5.90
CA HIS A 259 18.42 -9.20 -5.20
C HIS A 259 18.43 -9.40 -3.68
N VAL A 260 17.32 -9.85 -3.10
CA VAL A 260 17.13 -9.94 -1.65
C VAL A 260 17.53 -11.31 -1.12
N PRO A 261 18.59 -11.46 -0.31
CA PRO A 261 19.02 -12.77 0.22
C PRO A 261 17.93 -13.51 0.99
N GLY A 262 17.10 -12.79 1.74
CA GLY A 262 15.98 -13.36 2.50
C GLY A 262 14.83 -13.90 1.64
N ALA A 263 14.87 -13.73 0.32
CA ALA A 263 13.93 -14.32 -0.60
C ALA A 263 14.28 -15.79 -0.93
N LYS A 264 15.54 -16.19 -0.74
CA LYS A 264 15.98 -17.54 -1.12
C LYS A 264 15.26 -18.62 -0.30
N GLY A 265 14.60 -19.53 -1.01
CA GLY A 265 13.87 -20.66 -0.39
C GLY A 265 12.46 -20.30 0.08
N GLU A 266 12.04 -19.05 -0.06
CA GLU A 266 10.65 -18.68 0.18
C GLU A 266 9.73 -19.17 -0.96
N PRO A 267 8.46 -19.54 -0.69
CA PRO A 267 7.54 -20.04 -1.71
C PRO A 267 6.87 -18.90 -2.45
N HIS A 268 7.66 -18.19 -3.21
CA HIS A 268 7.15 -17.15 -4.11
C HIS A 268 6.08 -17.72 -5.04
N GLU A 269 5.07 -16.91 -5.32
CA GLU A 269 3.99 -17.35 -6.20
C GLU A 269 3.54 -16.25 -7.14
N ARG A 270 3.24 -16.63 -8.39
CA ARG A 270 2.45 -15.85 -9.35
C ARG A 270 1.15 -16.58 -9.62
N PHE A 271 0.06 -15.99 -9.21
CA PHE A 271 -1.29 -16.59 -9.32
C PHE A 271 -2.19 -15.77 -10.24
N TRP A 272 -3.39 -16.28 -10.48
CA TRP A 272 -4.39 -15.56 -11.24
C TRP A 272 -4.94 -14.40 -10.42
N GLY A 273 -4.60 -13.17 -10.81
CA GLY A 273 -4.95 -11.92 -10.17
C GLY A 273 -4.44 -10.74 -10.99
N GLY A 274 -5.09 -9.60 -10.87
CA GLY A 274 -4.72 -8.33 -11.50
C GLY A 274 -3.74 -7.52 -10.64
N HIS A 275 -3.78 -6.21 -10.82
CA HIS A 275 -2.95 -5.28 -10.05
C HIS A 275 -3.39 -5.20 -8.57
N PHE A 276 -4.72 -5.16 -8.32
CA PHE A 276 -5.29 -5.16 -6.96
C PHE A 276 -5.57 -6.59 -6.50
N VAL A 277 -4.50 -7.35 -6.28
CA VAL A 277 -4.58 -8.78 -5.94
C VAL A 277 -5.34 -9.07 -4.65
N GLN A 278 -5.35 -8.13 -3.72
CA GLN A 278 -6.12 -8.22 -2.47
C GLN A 278 -7.63 -8.16 -2.73
N GLU A 279 -8.07 -7.42 -3.76
CA GLU A 279 -9.46 -7.44 -4.19
C GLU A 279 -9.82 -8.78 -4.83
N ASP A 280 -8.94 -9.29 -5.68
CA ASP A 280 -9.16 -10.51 -6.44
C ASP A 280 -9.06 -11.78 -5.57
N ARG A 281 -8.09 -11.84 -4.64
CA ARG A 281 -7.68 -13.04 -3.92
C ARG A 281 -7.27 -12.77 -2.47
N GLY A 282 -7.92 -11.79 -1.80
CA GLY A 282 -7.54 -11.35 -0.45
C GLY A 282 -7.49 -12.48 0.57
N ASP A 283 -8.52 -13.32 0.65
CA ASP A 283 -8.57 -14.47 1.56
C ASP A 283 -7.44 -15.47 1.29
N TYR A 284 -7.17 -15.75 0.02
CA TYR A 284 -6.07 -16.62 -0.40
C TYR A 284 -4.71 -16.09 0.05
N LEU A 285 -4.46 -14.79 -0.21
CA LEU A 285 -3.22 -14.11 0.20
C LEU A 285 -3.03 -14.16 1.72
N ALA A 286 -4.06 -13.82 2.47
CA ALA A 286 -3.99 -13.83 3.92
C ALA A 286 -3.71 -15.23 4.48
N ASN A 287 -4.38 -16.26 3.95
CA ASN A 287 -4.14 -17.65 4.34
C ASN A 287 -2.71 -18.13 3.99
N ALA A 288 -2.21 -17.79 2.77
CA ALA A 288 -0.87 -18.15 2.35
C ALA A 288 0.20 -17.47 3.24
N ILE A 289 -0.01 -16.21 3.63
CA ILE A 289 0.88 -15.49 4.56
C ILE A 289 0.78 -16.10 5.96
N THR A 290 -0.43 -16.33 6.49
CA THR A 290 -0.64 -16.91 7.83
C THR A 290 0.02 -18.28 7.97
N ALA A 291 -0.11 -19.16 6.96
CA ALA A 291 0.54 -20.47 6.94
C ALA A 291 2.08 -20.37 7.06
N ARG A 292 2.66 -19.26 6.57
CA ARG A 292 4.10 -18.98 6.67
C ARG A 292 4.53 -18.38 7.99
N LEU A 293 3.64 -17.60 8.59
CA LEU A 293 3.92 -16.99 9.88
C LEU A 293 3.87 -18.03 11.02
N GLY A 294 3.19 -19.15 10.80
CA GLY A 294 2.81 -20.12 11.82
C GLY A 294 1.69 -19.57 12.71
N ALA A 295 0.93 -20.45 13.36
CA ALA A 295 -0.02 -20.02 14.38
C ALA A 295 0.73 -19.32 15.53
N ASN A 296 0.11 -18.31 16.13
CA ASN A 296 0.60 -17.68 17.36
C ASN A 296 0.41 -18.62 18.52
#